data_4f9e94ec0aa0fa92fe850cdbcafcc0b9
#
_entry.id   4f9e94ec0aa0fa92fe850cdbcafcc0b9
#
_cell.length_a   1.000
_cell.length_b   1.000
_cell.length_c   1.000
_cell.angle_alpha   90.00
_cell.angle_beta   90.00
_cell.angle_gamma   90.00
#
_symmetry.space_group_name_H-M   'P 1'
#
loop_
_entity.id
_entity.type
_entity.pdbx_description
1 polymer ?
#
loop_
_entity_poly.entity_id
_entity_poly.type
_entity_poly.pdbx_seq_one_letter_code
_entity_poly.pdbx_strand_id
1 'polypeptide(L)'
;SICAYSILQDIAYVVAETTEVVKDDVGRADEYRGRGGLMRAVREHALDHVWRQGYSILHGSAFVVDGVATAFVGDKSAGKTTALCGALTLFPKSEFLANDRIVVGLADKGVIAYGLPTIISIRSGGALLVESLKDRLRDVSTQYDGSPFSGNDQDERRLLTTHGFSALMNCGVQRSATLKNLVFPVIDTSQQDFLLRKLSSEEIRQRIPSAAFARGHLQEHTELFAMPSSGRLATEFEKRERLDLIGERISCYELRMSPGFFSRPAMARFMNLISI
;
A
#
# COMPACT_ATOMS: atom_id res chain seq x y z
N SER A 1 28.29 6.32 -10.02
CA SER A 1 27.79 4.97 -10.32
C SER A 1 26.81 4.56 -9.24
N ILE A 2 25.65 4.11 -9.59
CA ILE A 2 24.60 3.66 -8.68
C ILE A 2 24.76 2.17 -8.50
N CYS A 3 24.91 1.71 -7.24
CA CYS A 3 24.89 0.29 -6.93
C CYS A 3 23.53 -0.06 -6.32
N ALA A 4 22.78 -0.93 -6.93
CA ALA A 4 21.61 -1.54 -6.36
C ALA A 4 21.91 -3.00 -6.01
N TYR A 5 21.60 -3.42 -4.77
CA TYR A 5 21.75 -4.80 -4.34
C TYR A 5 20.38 -5.48 -4.33
N SER A 6 20.28 -6.63 -4.96
CA SER A 6 19.15 -7.54 -4.75
C SER A 6 19.47 -8.40 -3.52
N ILE A 7 18.76 -8.15 -2.44
CA ILE A 7 18.89 -8.90 -1.18
C ILE A 7 18.46 -10.37 -1.35
N LEU A 8 17.72 -10.69 -2.42
CA LEU A 8 17.16 -12.02 -2.64
C LEU A 8 18.07 -12.96 -3.42
N GLN A 9 19.13 -12.46 -4.08
CA GLN A 9 19.98 -13.27 -4.97
C GLN A 9 21.47 -12.93 -4.91
N ASP A 10 21.95 -12.18 -3.93
CA ASP A 10 23.33 -11.68 -3.85
C ASP A 10 23.85 -10.96 -5.10
N ILE A 11 22.94 -10.35 -5.87
CA ILE A 11 23.28 -9.63 -7.08
C ILE A 11 23.38 -8.15 -6.78
N ALA A 12 24.58 -7.61 -6.92
CA ALA A 12 24.83 -6.16 -6.84
C ALA A 12 24.67 -5.53 -8.22
N TYR A 13 23.82 -4.54 -8.31
CA TYR A 13 23.71 -3.68 -9.49
C TYR A 13 24.44 -2.37 -9.23
N VAL A 14 25.41 -2.06 -10.07
CA VAL A 14 26.05 -0.75 -10.07
C VAL A 14 25.32 0.11 -11.08
N VAL A 15 24.54 1.06 -10.60
CA VAL A 15 23.90 2.07 -11.46
C VAL A 15 24.81 3.29 -11.47
N ALA A 16 25.27 3.69 -12.63
CA ALA A 16 26.09 4.89 -12.78
C ALA A 16 25.23 6.12 -12.44
N GLU A 17 25.63 6.84 -11.44
CA GLU A 17 25.10 8.16 -11.18
C GLU A 17 25.56 9.08 -12.31
N THR A 18 24.67 9.36 -13.26
CA THR A 18 24.90 10.49 -14.14
C THR A 18 24.64 11.73 -13.30
N THR A 19 25.64 12.53 -13.13
CA THR A 19 25.59 13.86 -12.50
C THR A 19 24.81 14.88 -13.33
N GLU A 20 24.01 14.46 -14.28
CA GLU A 20 23.06 15.33 -14.93
C GLU A 20 21.95 15.66 -13.94
N VAL A 21 22.10 16.82 -13.34
CA VAL A 21 21.04 17.49 -12.61
C VAL A 21 19.91 17.73 -13.60
N VAL A 22 18.88 16.92 -13.54
CA VAL A 22 17.66 17.17 -14.30
C VAL A 22 17.03 18.43 -13.71
N LYS A 23 17.25 19.56 -14.34
CA LYS A 23 16.55 20.80 -14.01
C LYS A 23 15.11 20.61 -14.46
N ASP A 24 14.16 20.82 -13.55
CA ASP A 24 12.76 20.99 -13.94
C ASP A 24 12.62 22.30 -14.78
N ASP A 25 11.48 22.48 -15.41
CA ASP A 25 11.18 23.67 -16.22
C ASP A 25 11.23 24.99 -15.42
N VAL A 26 11.43 24.94 -14.11
CA VAL A 26 11.54 26.08 -13.18
C VAL A 26 12.99 26.29 -12.72
N GLY A 27 13.94 25.48 -13.19
CA GLY A 27 15.37 25.64 -12.91
C GLY A 27 15.83 25.23 -11.52
N ARG A 28 14.99 24.52 -10.75
CA ARG A 28 15.37 23.96 -9.44
C ARG A 28 16.10 22.63 -9.63
N ALA A 29 17.29 22.54 -9.05
CA ALA A 29 18.03 21.29 -8.97
C ALA A 29 17.28 20.32 -8.04
N ASP A 30 16.68 19.29 -8.61
CA ASP A 30 15.97 18.29 -7.83
C ASP A 30 16.91 17.11 -7.48
N GLU A 31 17.74 17.35 -6.44
CA GLU A 31 18.61 16.31 -5.85
C GLU A 31 17.83 15.06 -5.41
N TYR A 32 16.53 15.19 -5.21
CA TYR A 32 15.64 14.12 -4.77
C TYR A 32 15.19 13.19 -5.90
N ARG A 33 15.20 13.63 -7.15
CA ARG A 33 14.80 12.77 -8.28
C ARG A 33 15.74 11.59 -8.48
N GLY A 34 17.03 11.78 -8.26
CA GLY A 34 18.03 10.71 -8.35
C GLY A 34 17.81 9.61 -7.32
N ARG A 35 17.58 9.97 -6.04
CA ARG A 35 17.30 9.02 -4.97
C ARG A 35 15.95 8.32 -5.16
N GLY A 36 14.93 9.05 -5.60
CA GLY A 36 13.62 8.49 -5.94
C GLY A 36 13.69 7.49 -7.10
N GLY A 37 14.56 7.72 -8.08
CA GLY A 37 14.81 6.82 -9.21
C GLY A 37 15.38 5.48 -8.75
N LEU A 38 16.41 5.49 -7.92
CA LEU A 38 17.01 4.26 -7.38
C LEU A 38 16.01 3.44 -6.58
N MET A 39 15.27 4.06 -5.66
CA MET A 39 14.26 3.38 -4.87
C MET A 39 13.14 2.78 -5.73
N ARG A 40 12.77 3.46 -6.82
CA ARG A 40 11.83 2.91 -7.80
C ARG A 40 12.42 1.70 -8.52
N ALA A 41 13.66 1.78 -9.01
CA ALA A 41 14.31 0.67 -9.71
C ALA A 41 14.40 -0.57 -8.82
N VAL A 42 14.86 -0.44 -7.57
CA VAL A 42 14.92 -1.54 -6.60
C VAL A 42 13.54 -2.13 -6.35
N ARG A 43 12.54 -1.29 -6.16
CA ARG A 43 11.17 -1.73 -5.93
C ARG A 43 10.61 -2.48 -7.15
N GLU A 44 10.75 -1.92 -8.34
CA GLU A 44 10.21 -2.53 -9.57
C GLU A 44 10.89 -3.88 -9.84
N HIS A 45 12.19 -3.99 -9.58
CA HIS A 45 12.88 -5.27 -9.67
C HIS A 45 12.35 -6.30 -8.66
N ALA A 46 12.16 -5.90 -7.42
CA ALA A 46 11.56 -6.77 -6.40
C ALA A 46 10.15 -7.23 -6.80
N LEU A 47 9.33 -6.34 -7.37
CA LEU A 47 7.99 -6.66 -7.84
C LEU A 47 8.00 -7.60 -9.05
N ASP A 48 8.92 -7.41 -10.01
CA ASP A 48 9.06 -8.33 -11.15
C ASP A 48 9.44 -9.74 -10.68
N HIS A 49 10.37 -9.84 -9.72
CA HIS A 49 10.73 -11.12 -9.10
C HIS A 49 9.51 -11.80 -8.46
N VAL A 50 8.75 -11.07 -7.64
CA VAL A 50 7.55 -11.57 -6.97
C VAL A 50 6.49 -12.07 -7.97
N TRP A 51 6.28 -11.35 -9.06
CA TRP A 51 5.36 -11.79 -10.13
C TRP A 51 5.80 -13.07 -10.82
N ARG A 52 7.11 -13.23 -11.10
CA ARG A 52 7.65 -14.46 -11.69
C ARG A 52 7.50 -15.66 -10.77
N GLN A 53 7.49 -15.43 -9.46
CA GLN A 53 7.21 -16.46 -8.46
C GLN A 53 5.71 -16.80 -8.34
N GLY A 54 4.86 -16.19 -9.12
CA GLY A 54 3.44 -16.49 -9.13
C GLY A 54 2.59 -15.72 -8.12
N TYR A 55 3.10 -14.66 -7.52
CA TYR A 55 2.30 -13.79 -6.66
C TYR A 55 1.54 -12.75 -7.47
N SER A 56 0.51 -12.19 -6.88
CA SER A 56 -0.19 -11.01 -7.37
C SER A 56 0.13 -9.80 -6.51
N ILE A 57 0.03 -8.60 -7.06
CA ILE A 57 0.28 -7.36 -6.33
C ILE A 57 -0.98 -6.52 -6.39
N LEU A 58 -1.52 -6.16 -5.22
CA LEU A 58 -2.70 -5.32 -5.09
C LEU A 58 -2.31 -3.90 -4.69
N HIS A 59 -2.99 -2.91 -5.27
CA HIS A 59 -2.89 -1.51 -4.89
C HIS A 59 -3.73 -1.26 -3.65
N GLY A 60 -3.10 -1.27 -2.49
CA GLY A 60 -3.82 -1.22 -1.24
C GLY A 60 -2.97 -0.88 -0.03
N SER A 61 -3.61 -0.91 1.10
CA SER A 61 -2.99 -0.84 2.42
C SER A 61 -3.57 -1.92 3.32
N ALA A 62 -2.79 -2.48 4.23
CA ALA A 62 -3.22 -3.61 5.03
C ALA A 62 -2.72 -3.52 6.46
N PHE A 63 -3.54 -4.01 7.37
CA PHE A 63 -3.23 -4.21 8.78
C PHE A 63 -3.53 -5.64 9.21
N VAL A 64 -3.00 -6.04 10.35
CA VAL A 64 -3.14 -7.37 10.94
C VAL A 64 -3.72 -7.26 12.33
N VAL A 65 -4.64 -8.15 12.68
CA VAL A 65 -5.14 -8.37 14.03
C VAL A 65 -5.14 -9.87 14.31
N ASP A 66 -4.49 -10.28 15.39
CA ASP A 66 -4.41 -11.69 15.80
C ASP A 66 -3.95 -12.64 14.66
N GLY A 67 -2.98 -12.20 13.83
CA GLY A 67 -2.43 -12.98 12.72
C GLY A 67 -3.28 -12.96 11.43
N VAL A 68 -4.39 -12.25 11.43
CA VAL A 68 -5.33 -12.14 10.30
C VAL A 68 -5.19 -10.77 9.65
N ALA A 69 -4.91 -10.74 8.34
CA ALA A 69 -4.82 -9.52 7.57
C ALA A 69 -6.17 -9.09 6.99
N THR A 70 -6.42 -7.80 7.07
CA THR A 70 -7.46 -7.08 6.32
C THR A 70 -6.79 -6.05 5.42
N ALA A 71 -7.14 -6.04 4.15
CA ALA A 71 -6.59 -5.13 3.17
C ALA A 71 -7.66 -4.18 2.61
N PHE A 72 -7.34 -2.88 2.59
CA PHE A 72 -8.10 -1.86 1.87
C PHE A 72 -7.52 -1.70 0.48
N VAL A 73 -8.30 -1.95 -0.56
CA VAL A 73 -7.87 -1.91 -1.96
C VAL A 73 -8.81 -1.06 -2.81
N GLY A 74 -8.34 -0.60 -3.96
CA GLY A 74 -9.16 0.17 -4.91
C GLY A 74 -8.42 1.40 -5.46
N ASP A 75 -9.18 2.30 -6.08
CA ASP A 75 -8.66 3.44 -6.82
C ASP A 75 -7.87 4.45 -5.99
N LYS A 76 -7.12 5.29 -6.69
CA LYS A 76 -6.43 6.42 -6.06
C LYS A 76 -7.45 7.33 -5.36
N SER A 77 -7.12 7.78 -4.17
CA SER A 77 -7.97 8.66 -3.34
C SER A 77 -9.26 8.03 -2.78
N ALA A 78 -9.46 6.72 -2.89
CA ALA A 78 -10.57 6.01 -2.26
C ALA A 78 -10.51 5.96 -0.71
N GLY A 79 -9.46 6.52 -0.09
CA GLY A 79 -9.33 6.56 1.37
C GLY A 79 -8.60 5.37 2.01
N LYS A 80 -7.91 4.54 1.22
CA LYS A 80 -7.19 3.34 1.71
C LYS A 80 -6.22 3.64 2.86
N THR A 81 -5.30 4.59 2.66
CA THR A 81 -4.31 4.97 3.68
C THR A 81 -4.99 5.60 4.90
N THR A 82 -6.06 6.38 4.71
CA THR A 82 -6.82 6.98 5.81
C THR A 82 -7.51 5.90 6.64
N ALA A 83 -8.14 4.91 5.99
CA ALA A 83 -8.77 3.77 6.66
C ALA A 83 -7.72 2.93 7.43
N LEU A 84 -6.54 2.70 6.84
CA LEU A 84 -5.42 2.05 7.53
C LEU A 84 -5.01 2.84 8.78
N CYS A 85 -4.80 4.15 8.67
CA CYS A 85 -4.44 4.99 9.81
C CYS A 85 -5.51 4.94 10.90
N GLY A 86 -6.79 4.97 10.52
CA GLY A 86 -7.90 4.81 11.45
C GLY A 86 -7.86 3.48 12.18
N ALA A 87 -7.67 2.38 11.46
CA ALA A 87 -7.58 1.04 12.06
C ALA A 87 -6.40 0.95 13.04
N LEU A 88 -5.20 1.37 12.63
CA LEU A 88 -4.00 1.31 13.48
C LEU A 88 -4.07 2.22 14.71
N THR A 89 -4.76 3.36 14.60
CA THR A 89 -4.84 4.33 15.70
C THR A 89 -5.94 4.00 16.70
N LEU A 90 -7.09 3.54 16.20
CA LEU A 90 -8.29 3.35 17.01
C LEU A 90 -8.43 1.92 17.53
N PHE A 91 -7.68 0.97 16.98
CA PHE A 91 -7.69 -0.43 17.40
C PHE A 91 -6.31 -0.88 17.88
N PRO A 92 -6.05 -0.86 19.20
CA PRO A 92 -4.70 -1.01 19.79
C PRO A 92 -3.97 -2.33 19.49
N LYS A 93 -4.69 -3.37 19.10
CA LYS A 93 -4.12 -4.69 18.75
C LYS A 93 -3.75 -4.79 17.26
N SER A 94 -4.00 -3.76 16.48
CA SER A 94 -3.68 -3.79 15.06
C SER A 94 -2.20 -3.53 14.83
N GLU A 95 -1.63 -4.26 13.87
CA GLU A 95 -0.25 -4.13 13.43
C GLU A 95 -0.21 -3.76 11.94
N PHE A 96 0.79 -3.00 11.55
CA PHE A 96 0.99 -2.59 10.16
C PHE A 96 1.50 -3.77 9.32
N LEU A 97 0.93 -3.96 8.13
CA LEU A 97 1.42 -4.94 7.15
C LEU A 97 1.98 -4.25 5.90
N ALA A 98 1.18 -3.44 5.23
CA ALA A 98 1.56 -2.85 3.95
C ALA A 98 0.85 -1.52 3.68
N ASN A 99 1.48 -0.68 2.85
CA ASN A 99 0.83 0.47 2.23
C ASN A 99 1.31 0.63 0.78
N ASP A 100 0.42 1.08 -0.10
CA ASP A 100 0.59 1.25 -1.54
C ASP A 100 0.64 -0.09 -2.31
N ARG A 101 1.41 -1.08 -1.85
CA ARG A 101 1.53 -2.39 -2.51
C ARG A 101 1.44 -3.53 -1.52
N ILE A 102 0.53 -4.46 -1.78
CA ILE A 102 0.35 -5.69 -1.02
C ILE A 102 0.67 -6.84 -1.95
N VAL A 103 1.67 -7.65 -1.61
CA VAL A 103 1.95 -8.89 -2.32
C VAL A 103 1.02 -9.97 -1.78
N VAL A 104 0.32 -10.68 -2.67
CA VAL A 104 -0.61 -11.75 -2.28
C VAL A 104 -0.30 -13.04 -3.01
N GLY A 105 -0.34 -14.13 -2.29
CA GLY A 105 -0.09 -15.48 -2.81
C GLY A 105 -1.11 -16.48 -2.34
N LEU A 106 -1.38 -17.48 -3.19
CA LEU A 106 -2.17 -18.64 -2.83
C LEU A 106 -1.31 -19.61 -2.01
N ALA A 107 -1.85 -20.08 -0.90
CA ALA A 107 -1.28 -21.13 -0.08
C ALA A 107 -2.29 -22.30 0.03
N ASP A 108 -1.83 -23.44 0.53
CA ASP A 108 -2.67 -24.65 0.65
C ASP A 108 -3.97 -24.37 1.44
N LYS A 109 -3.89 -23.56 2.47
CA LYS A 109 -5.00 -23.26 3.38
C LYS A 109 -5.57 -21.85 3.27
N GLY A 110 -5.36 -21.16 2.13
CA GLY A 110 -5.93 -19.82 1.97
C GLY A 110 -5.07 -18.87 1.16
N VAL A 111 -5.11 -17.61 1.51
CA VAL A 111 -4.35 -16.53 0.88
C VAL A 111 -3.41 -15.91 1.91
N ILE A 112 -2.17 -15.67 1.52
CA ILE A 112 -1.19 -14.98 2.37
C ILE A 112 -0.92 -13.61 1.75
N ALA A 113 -0.96 -12.58 2.59
CA ALA A 113 -0.51 -11.23 2.24
C ALA A 113 0.88 -10.98 2.84
N TYR A 114 1.73 -10.31 2.06
CA TYR A 114 3.07 -9.91 2.46
C TYR A 114 3.21 -8.40 2.36
N GLY A 115 3.84 -7.81 3.36
CA GLY A 115 4.22 -6.41 3.37
C GLY A 115 5.47 -6.15 2.55
N LEU A 116 5.40 -5.23 1.62
CA LEU A 116 6.57 -4.71 0.92
C LEU A 116 6.99 -3.39 1.58
N PRO A 117 8.23 -3.27 2.09
CA PRO A 117 8.72 -2.02 2.63
C PRO A 117 8.74 -0.93 1.56
N THR A 118 7.90 0.09 1.72
CA THR A 118 7.81 1.24 0.82
C THR A 118 7.76 2.53 1.63
N ILE A 119 8.01 3.65 0.97
CA ILE A 119 7.73 4.97 1.56
C ILE A 119 6.21 5.13 1.67
N ILE A 120 5.77 5.48 2.87
CA ILE A 120 4.36 5.69 3.18
C ILE A 120 4.08 7.18 3.09
N SER A 121 3.15 7.56 2.20
CA SER A 121 2.73 8.94 2.02
C SER A 121 1.39 9.17 2.70
N ILE A 122 1.39 10.02 3.73
CA ILE A 122 0.17 10.46 4.41
C ILE A 122 -0.17 11.87 3.93
N ARG A 123 -1.37 12.06 3.43
CA ARG A 123 -1.90 13.38 3.09
C ARG A 123 -2.56 14.01 4.31
N SER A 124 -2.38 15.31 4.49
CA SER A 124 -2.98 16.07 5.59
C SER A 124 -4.50 15.97 5.61
N GLY A 125 -5.17 16.08 4.46
CA GLY A 125 -6.62 15.92 4.38
C GLY A 125 -7.14 14.59 4.91
N GLY A 126 -6.42 13.48 4.68
CA GLY A 126 -6.73 12.19 5.27
C GLY A 126 -6.41 12.10 6.77
N ALA A 127 -5.32 12.73 7.18
CA ALA A 127 -4.90 12.75 8.59
C ALA A 127 -5.87 13.54 9.48
N LEU A 128 -6.47 14.60 8.94
CA LEU A 128 -7.45 15.42 9.67
C LEU A 128 -8.72 14.65 10.04
N LEU A 129 -9.05 13.59 9.30
CA LEU A 129 -10.19 12.73 9.60
C LEU A 129 -9.93 11.81 10.82
N VAL A 130 -8.67 11.57 11.16
CA VAL A 130 -8.27 10.77 12.32
C VAL A 130 -7.67 11.71 13.36
N GLU A 131 -8.50 12.24 14.26
CA GLU A 131 -8.17 13.35 15.17
C GLU A 131 -6.85 13.14 15.92
N SER A 132 -6.63 11.94 16.47
CA SER A 132 -5.39 11.60 17.20
C SER A 132 -4.13 11.54 16.31
N LEU A 133 -4.27 11.46 15.00
CA LEU A 133 -3.16 11.43 14.04
C LEU A 133 -2.67 12.85 13.74
N LYS A 134 -3.56 13.83 13.74
CA LYS A 134 -3.21 15.23 13.48
C LYS A 134 -2.13 15.74 14.43
N ASP A 135 -2.31 15.50 15.73
CA ASP A 135 -1.35 15.97 16.74
C ASP A 135 -0.01 15.25 16.63
N ARG A 136 -0.04 13.93 16.43
CA ARG A 136 1.18 13.12 16.22
C ARG A 136 1.98 13.56 14.98
N LEU A 137 1.30 13.95 13.90
CA LEU A 137 1.97 14.39 12.67
C LEU A 137 2.65 15.77 12.81
N ARG A 138 2.18 16.64 13.72
CA ARG A 138 2.85 17.92 14.01
C ARG A 138 4.25 17.75 14.58
N ASP A 139 4.44 16.71 15.40
CA ASP A 139 5.70 16.43 16.07
C ASP A 139 6.69 15.67 15.17
N VAL A 140 6.22 15.19 13.99
CA VAL A 140 7.08 14.47 13.04
C VAL A 140 7.82 15.47 12.15
N SER A 141 9.08 15.72 12.48
CA SER A 141 9.98 16.64 11.77
C SER A 141 10.49 16.13 10.41
N THR A 142 9.99 15.03 9.91
CA THR A 142 10.60 14.36 8.78
C THR A 142 9.82 14.49 7.49
N GLN A 143 10.12 15.54 6.78
CA GLN A 143 10.07 15.53 5.33
C GLN A 143 11.46 15.33 4.77
N TYR A 144 11.56 14.98 3.50
CA TYR A 144 12.82 14.99 2.76
C TYR A 144 13.46 16.40 2.73
N ASP A 145 12.67 17.44 2.91
CA ASP A 145 13.09 18.85 2.91
C ASP A 145 13.16 19.47 4.32
N GLY A 146 12.83 18.71 5.37
CA GLY A 146 12.84 19.17 6.75
C GLY A 146 11.74 20.18 7.12
N SER A 147 10.80 20.49 6.21
CA SER A 147 9.76 21.47 6.47
C SER A 147 8.76 20.98 7.53
N PRO A 148 8.30 21.85 8.44
CA PRO A 148 7.29 21.47 9.42
C PRO A 148 5.94 21.22 8.75
N PHE A 149 5.15 20.34 9.36
CA PHE A 149 3.78 20.09 8.90
C PHE A 149 2.88 21.28 9.26
N SER A 150 2.39 22.00 8.25
CA SER A 150 1.52 23.14 8.46
C SER A 150 0.08 22.71 8.78
N GLY A 151 -0.36 21.61 8.21
CA GLY A 151 -1.76 21.15 8.29
C GLY A 151 -2.76 22.07 7.59
N ASN A 152 -2.30 23.09 6.90
CA ASN A 152 -3.13 24.11 6.26
C ASN A 152 -3.48 23.73 4.81
N ASP A 153 -2.62 22.94 4.17
CA ASP A 153 -2.85 22.44 2.82
C ASP A 153 -3.32 20.99 2.89
N GLN A 154 -4.51 20.71 2.32
CA GLN A 154 -5.08 19.35 2.29
C GLN A 154 -4.24 18.37 1.45
N ASP A 155 -3.45 18.86 0.52
CA ASP A 155 -2.57 18.07 -0.33
C ASP A 155 -1.15 17.92 0.22
N GLU A 156 -0.83 18.60 1.30
CA GLU A 156 0.44 18.44 1.98
C GLU A 156 0.68 16.97 2.36
N ARG A 157 1.89 16.47 2.16
CA ARG A 157 2.22 15.06 2.35
C ARG A 157 3.34 14.88 3.35
N ARG A 158 3.20 13.88 4.20
CA ARG A 158 4.28 13.32 4.99
C ARG A 158 4.77 12.02 4.38
N LEU A 159 6.06 11.94 4.16
CA LEU A 159 6.72 10.76 3.64
C LEU A 159 7.46 10.07 4.79
N LEU A 160 7.05 8.87 5.12
CA LEU A 160 7.56 8.10 6.24
C LEU A 160 8.16 6.77 5.77
N THR A 161 9.24 6.35 6.38
CA THR A 161 9.69 4.96 6.28
C THR A 161 8.70 4.05 7.02
N THR A 162 8.73 2.75 6.75
CA THR A 162 7.92 1.76 7.49
C THR A 162 8.14 1.88 8.99
N HIS A 163 9.38 2.06 9.44
CA HIS A 163 9.71 2.23 10.86
C HIS A 163 9.14 3.55 11.43
N GLY A 164 9.32 4.66 10.72
CA GLY A 164 8.76 5.95 11.15
C GLY A 164 7.23 5.93 11.21
N PHE A 165 6.57 5.24 10.27
CA PHE A 165 5.13 5.06 10.28
C PHE A 165 4.65 4.19 11.46
N SER A 166 5.33 3.07 11.71
CA SER A 166 5.03 2.20 12.85
C SER A 166 5.18 2.94 14.18
N ALA A 167 6.26 3.71 14.34
CA ALA A 167 6.46 4.54 15.53
C ALA A 167 5.36 5.60 15.68
N LEU A 168 5.00 6.29 14.58
CA LEU A 168 3.91 7.28 14.58
C LEU A 168 2.56 6.66 14.98
N MET A 169 2.24 5.47 14.46
CA MET A 169 0.99 4.76 14.77
C MET A 169 1.03 4.07 16.13
N ASN A 170 2.21 3.94 16.74
CA ASN A 170 2.45 3.14 17.94
C ASN A 170 1.96 1.69 17.78
N CYS A 171 2.35 1.05 16.68
CA CYS A 171 1.93 -0.31 16.33
C CYS A 171 3.12 -1.20 15.93
N GLY A 172 2.95 -2.52 16.01
CA GLY A 172 3.90 -3.49 15.46
C GLY A 172 3.91 -3.47 13.92
N VAL A 173 4.92 -4.15 13.34
CA VAL A 173 5.04 -4.38 11.90
C VAL A 173 5.05 -5.89 11.66
N GLN A 174 4.13 -6.36 10.86
CA GLN A 174 4.10 -7.73 10.36
C GLN A 174 4.72 -7.83 8.98
N ARG A 175 5.40 -8.94 8.70
CA ARG A 175 5.96 -9.22 7.37
C ARG A 175 4.97 -9.93 6.48
N SER A 176 4.16 -10.79 7.08
CA SER A 176 3.12 -11.56 6.38
C SER A 176 2.01 -11.96 7.35
N ALA A 177 0.82 -12.19 6.82
CA ALA A 177 -0.31 -12.70 7.58
C ALA A 177 -1.31 -13.38 6.64
N THR A 178 -2.20 -14.20 7.19
CA THR A 178 -3.30 -14.80 6.43
C THR A 178 -4.29 -13.71 6.02
N LEU A 179 -4.46 -13.47 4.73
CA LEU A 179 -5.46 -12.53 4.21
C LEU A 179 -6.85 -13.16 4.27
N LYS A 180 -7.74 -12.56 5.04
CA LYS A 180 -9.13 -12.98 5.16
C LYS A 180 -10.11 -12.00 4.53
N ASN A 181 -9.80 -10.71 4.60
CA ASN A 181 -10.71 -9.66 4.20
C ASN A 181 -10.08 -8.72 3.18
N LEU A 182 -10.80 -8.47 2.10
CA LEU A 182 -10.51 -7.45 1.11
C LEU A 182 -11.64 -6.43 1.13
N VAL A 183 -11.32 -5.19 1.43
CA VAL A 183 -12.29 -4.11 1.61
C VAL A 183 -12.05 -3.05 0.55
N PHE A 184 -13.08 -2.69 -0.18
CA PHE A 184 -13.08 -1.62 -1.19
C PHE A 184 -13.68 -0.35 -0.58
N PRO A 185 -12.86 0.58 -0.08
CA PRO A 185 -13.35 1.80 0.52
C PRO A 185 -13.88 2.77 -0.55
N VAL A 186 -14.95 3.46 -0.21
CA VAL A 186 -15.54 4.55 -0.96
C VAL A 186 -15.87 5.67 0.01
N ILE A 187 -15.41 6.87 -0.26
CA ILE A 187 -15.78 8.04 0.54
C ILE A 187 -17.20 8.45 0.14
N ASP A 188 -18.11 8.46 1.11
CA ASP A 188 -19.51 8.82 0.94
C ASP A 188 -19.95 9.74 2.08
N THR A 189 -19.90 11.04 1.83
CA THR A 189 -20.24 12.07 2.82
C THR A 189 -21.74 12.16 3.10
N SER A 190 -22.59 11.46 2.34
CA SER A 190 -24.04 11.38 2.60
C SER A 190 -24.36 10.45 3.77
N GLN A 191 -23.44 9.56 4.15
CA GLN A 191 -23.58 8.67 5.29
C GLN A 191 -23.26 9.41 6.59
N GLN A 192 -23.95 9.07 7.67
CA GLN A 192 -23.62 9.60 9.01
C GLN A 192 -22.39 8.89 9.60
N ASP A 193 -22.19 7.61 9.25
CA ASP A 193 -21.16 6.76 9.82
C ASP A 193 -20.49 5.93 8.71
N PHE A 194 -20.85 4.66 8.60
CA PHE A 194 -20.40 3.80 7.51
C PHE A 194 -21.43 2.75 7.12
N LEU A 195 -21.31 2.25 5.91
CA LEU A 195 -22.05 1.09 5.43
C LEU A 195 -21.04 0.05 4.93
N LEU A 196 -21.12 -1.16 5.48
CA LEU A 196 -20.34 -2.31 5.05
C LEU A 196 -21.27 -3.32 4.36
N ARG A 197 -20.97 -3.65 3.10
CA ARG A 197 -21.73 -4.60 2.29
C ARG A 197 -20.82 -5.68 1.76
N LYS A 198 -21.18 -6.95 1.97
CA LYS A 198 -20.47 -8.07 1.34
C LYS A 198 -20.72 -8.07 -0.16
N LEU A 199 -19.66 -8.30 -0.95
CA LEU A 199 -19.74 -8.37 -2.39
C LEU A 199 -20.17 -9.76 -2.86
N SER A 200 -20.92 -9.80 -3.96
CA SER A 200 -21.23 -11.03 -4.68
C SER A 200 -20.01 -11.53 -5.46
N SER A 201 -20.01 -12.82 -5.84
CA SER A 201 -18.91 -13.40 -6.63
C SER A 201 -18.69 -12.66 -7.94
N GLU A 202 -19.76 -12.18 -8.58
CA GLU A 202 -19.65 -11.40 -9.81
C GLU A 202 -18.97 -10.05 -9.61
N GLU A 203 -19.37 -9.32 -8.56
CA GLU A 203 -18.73 -8.05 -8.21
C GLU A 203 -17.25 -8.23 -7.83
N ILE A 204 -16.91 -9.32 -7.16
CA ILE A 204 -15.52 -9.68 -6.80
C ILE A 204 -14.69 -9.87 -8.07
N ARG A 205 -15.16 -10.65 -9.04
CA ARG A 205 -14.48 -10.88 -10.32
C ARG A 205 -14.27 -9.62 -11.13
N GLN A 206 -15.15 -8.63 -11.00
CA GLN A 206 -15.01 -7.34 -11.67
C GLN A 206 -14.04 -6.40 -10.94
N ARG A 207 -14.06 -6.37 -9.61
CA ARG A 207 -13.32 -5.38 -8.81
C ARG A 207 -11.88 -5.78 -8.46
N ILE A 208 -11.59 -7.05 -8.22
CA ILE A 208 -10.22 -7.47 -7.84
C ILE A 208 -9.19 -7.12 -8.93
N PRO A 209 -9.46 -7.36 -10.23
CA PRO A 209 -8.50 -7.00 -11.26
C PRO A 209 -8.22 -5.49 -11.36
N SER A 210 -9.22 -4.65 -11.09
CA SER A 210 -9.01 -3.20 -11.07
C SER A 210 -8.12 -2.75 -9.88
N ALA A 211 -8.10 -3.52 -8.80
CA ALA A 211 -7.23 -3.28 -7.66
C ALA A 211 -5.83 -3.88 -7.82
N ALA A 212 -5.60 -4.72 -8.83
CA ALA A 212 -4.30 -5.29 -9.11
C ALA A 212 -3.43 -4.30 -9.91
N PHE A 213 -2.14 -4.27 -9.59
CA PHE A 213 -1.19 -3.53 -10.41
C PHE A 213 -1.04 -4.20 -11.78
N ALA A 214 -1.36 -3.44 -12.84
CA ALA A 214 -1.03 -3.84 -14.19
C ALA A 214 0.48 -3.71 -14.42
N ARG A 215 1.04 -4.67 -15.16
CA ARG A 215 2.47 -4.72 -15.45
C ARG A 215 2.97 -3.63 -16.41
N GLY A 216 2.07 -2.93 -17.11
CA GLY A 216 2.44 -2.02 -18.20
C GLY A 216 3.51 -0.98 -17.86
N HIS A 217 3.49 -0.46 -16.64
CA HIS A 217 4.54 0.47 -16.18
C HIS A 217 5.88 -0.19 -15.84
N LEU A 218 5.92 -1.51 -15.61
CA LEU A 218 7.12 -2.23 -15.22
C LEU A 218 7.91 -2.73 -16.43
N GLN A 219 7.24 -3.03 -17.52
CA GLN A 219 7.90 -3.52 -18.71
C GLN A 219 8.86 -2.48 -19.27
N GLU A 220 8.45 -1.21 -19.32
CA GLU A 220 9.28 -0.10 -19.73
C GLU A 220 10.51 0.09 -18.82
N HIS A 221 10.37 -0.11 -17.52
CA HIS A 221 11.46 0.06 -16.55
C HIS A 221 12.43 -1.12 -16.52
N THR A 222 11.95 -2.35 -16.66
CA THR A 222 12.83 -3.54 -16.68
C THR A 222 13.62 -3.64 -17.97
N GLU A 223 13.08 -3.21 -19.10
CA GLU A 223 13.81 -3.11 -20.37
C GLU A 223 14.88 -2.01 -20.32
N LEU A 224 14.58 -0.87 -19.67
CA LEU A 224 15.52 0.24 -19.53
C LEU A 224 16.78 -0.14 -18.73
N PHE A 225 16.67 -1.04 -17.77
CA PHE A 225 17.79 -1.45 -16.93
C PHE A 225 18.44 -2.77 -17.38
N ALA A 226 17.98 -3.36 -18.51
CA ALA A 226 18.49 -4.65 -19.02
C ALA A 226 18.66 -5.71 -17.91
N MET A 227 17.76 -5.74 -16.95
CA MET A 227 17.86 -6.63 -15.80
C MET A 227 17.64 -8.08 -16.23
N PRO A 228 18.55 -9.01 -15.87
CA PRO A 228 18.33 -10.41 -16.18
C PRO A 228 17.07 -10.89 -15.48
N SER A 229 16.09 -11.26 -16.25
CA SER A 229 14.83 -11.77 -15.74
C SER A 229 14.87 -13.30 -15.71
N SER A 230 14.92 -13.88 -14.53
CA SER A 230 14.79 -15.33 -14.35
C SER A 230 13.30 -15.71 -14.29
N GLY A 231 12.92 -16.72 -15.05
CA GLY A 231 11.57 -17.28 -15.01
C GLY A 231 10.61 -16.75 -16.08
N ARG A 232 9.58 -17.58 -16.36
CA ARG A 232 8.51 -17.24 -17.30
C ARG A 232 7.56 -16.23 -16.67
N LEU A 233 7.10 -15.30 -17.46
CA LEU A 233 6.00 -14.43 -17.08
C LEU A 233 4.65 -15.14 -17.23
N ALA A 234 3.80 -14.98 -16.25
CA ALA A 234 2.41 -15.38 -16.34
C ALA A 234 1.68 -14.61 -17.46
N THR A 235 0.88 -15.29 -18.22
CA THR A 235 -0.04 -14.67 -19.18
C THR A 235 -1.11 -13.85 -18.48
N GLU A 236 -1.78 -12.96 -19.18
CA GLU A 236 -2.91 -12.20 -18.61
C GLU A 236 -4.03 -13.13 -18.15
N PHE A 237 -4.23 -14.26 -18.85
CA PHE A 237 -5.19 -15.29 -18.46
C PHE A 237 -4.81 -15.92 -17.11
N GLU A 238 -3.56 -16.37 -16.95
CA GLU A 238 -3.07 -16.98 -15.70
C GLU A 238 -3.13 -15.99 -14.51
N LYS A 239 -2.87 -14.71 -14.76
CA LYS A 239 -3.00 -13.66 -13.75
C LYS A 239 -4.46 -13.48 -13.33
N ARG A 240 -5.36 -13.45 -14.30
CA ARG A 240 -6.80 -13.31 -14.06
C ARG A 240 -7.33 -14.49 -13.25
N GLU A 241 -7.05 -15.72 -13.69
CA GLU A 241 -7.42 -16.94 -12.99
C GLU A 241 -6.94 -16.93 -11.52
N ARG A 242 -5.71 -16.50 -11.30
CA ARG A 242 -5.16 -16.37 -9.93
C ARG A 242 -5.90 -15.34 -9.08
N LEU A 243 -6.25 -14.20 -9.64
CA LEU A 243 -7.03 -13.19 -8.93
C LEU A 243 -8.44 -13.67 -8.60
N ASP A 244 -9.06 -14.41 -9.50
CA ASP A 244 -10.36 -15.05 -9.26
C ASP A 244 -10.28 -16.06 -8.12
N LEU A 245 -9.26 -16.94 -8.10
CA LEU A 245 -9.00 -17.88 -7.01
C LEU A 245 -8.73 -17.19 -5.67
N ILE A 246 -8.01 -16.05 -5.67
CA ILE A 246 -7.83 -15.25 -4.47
C ILE A 246 -9.19 -14.76 -3.98
N GLY A 247 -10.01 -14.20 -4.87
CA GLY A 247 -11.33 -13.67 -4.53
C GLY A 247 -12.29 -14.73 -3.97
N GLU A 248 -12.20 -15.99 -4.43
CA GLU A 248 -13.02 -17.10 -3.93
C GLU A 248 -12.64 -17.56 -2.52
N ARG A 249 -11.40 -17.31 -2.08
CA ARG A 249 -10.87 -17.77 -0.78
C ARG A 249 -10.92 -16.74 0.34
N ILE A 250 -11.34 -15.51 0.05
CA ILE A 250 -11.39 -14.41 1.00
C ILE A 250 -12.76 -13.75 1.01
N SER A 251 -13.08 -13.05 2.08
CA SER A 251 -14.29 -12.24 2.15
C SER A 251 -14.03 -10.85 1.56
N CYS A 252 -14.88 -10.44 0.63
CA CYS A 252 -14.77 -9.14 -0.03
C CYS A 252 -15.94 -8.24 0.33
N TYR A 253 -15.65 -6.97 0.64
CA TYR A 253 -16.63 -5.99 1.10
C TYR A 253 -16.47 -4.65 0.37
N GLU A 254 -17.58 -3.97 0.15
CA GLU A 254 -17.60 -2.53 -0.10
C GLU A 254 -17.79 -1.81 1.23
N LEU A 255 -16.95 -0.84 1.51
CA LEU A 255 -17.05 0.03 2.68
C LEU A 255 -17.31 1.46 2.23
N ARG A 256 -18.54 1.95 2.42
CA ARG A 256 -18.85 3.38 2.26
C ARG A 256 -18.62 4.06 3.59
N MET A 257 -17.69 5.02 3.62
CA MET A 257 -17.26 5.67 4.84
C MET A 257 -17.42 7.19 4.75
N SER A 258 -17.89 7.76 5.85
CA SER A 258 -17.94 9.18 6.12
C SER A 258 -16.87 9.57 7.14
N PRO A 259 -16.74 10.85 7.49
CA PRO A 259 -15.91 11.27 8.61
C PRO A 259 -16.24 10.56 9.94
N GLY A 260 -17.52 10.21 10.17
CA GLY A 260 -17.95 9.47 11.37
C GLY A 260 -17.37 8.06 11.50
N PHE A 261 -16.93 7.45 10.41
CA PHE A 261 -16.23 6.16 10.42
C PHE A 261 -14.97 6.17 11.28
N PHE A 262 -14.28 7.30 11.37
CA PHE A 262 -13.03 7.45 12.11
C PHE A 262 -13.23 7.70 13.62
N SER A 263 -14.38 7.32 14.16
CA SER A 263 -14.63 7.28 15.61
C SER A 263 -14.34 5.89 16.17
N ARG A 264 -13.96 5.81 17.47
CA ARG A 264 -13.72 4.52 18.13
C ARG A 264 -14.92 3.57 18.08
N PRO A 265 -16.16 4.01 18.33
CA PRO A 265 -17.33 3.13 18.25
C PRO A 265 -17.57 2.58 16.83
N ALA A 266 -17.44 3.42 15.81
CA ALA A 266 -17.63 3.01 14.43
C ALA A 266 -16.53 2.01 13.99
N MET A 267 -15.28 2.29 14.31
CA MET A 267 -14.18 1.39 14.01
C MET A 267 -14.33 0.04 14.75
N ALA A 268 -14.75 0.04 16.02
CA ALA A 268 -15.01 -1.20 16.74
C ALA A 268 -16.14 -2.02 16.09
N ARG A 269 -17.24 -1.38 15.67
CA ARG A 269 -18.30 -2.06 14.90
C ARG A 269 -17.79 -2.63 13.59
N PHE A 270 -17.01 -1.86 12.83
CA PHE A 270 -16.39 -2.32 11.59
C PHE A 270 -15.52 -3.56 11.83
N MET A 271 -14.64 -3.51 12.85
CA MET A 271 -13.78 -4.64 13.20
C MET A 271 -14.57 -5.88 13.57
N ASN A 272 -15.65 -5.75 14.35
CA ASN A 272 -16.52 -6.87 14.68
C ASN A 272 -17.22 -7.47 13.46
N LEU A 273 -17.58 -6.65 12.47
CA LEU A 273 -18.26 -7.12 11.25
C LEU A 273 -17.32 -7.88 10.30
N ILE A 274 -16.02 -7.55 10.29
CA ILE A 274 -15.03 -8.25 9.47
C ILE A 274 -14.28 -9.37 10.21
N SER A 275 -14.40 -9.41 11.54
CA SER A 275 -13.82 -10.46 12.36
C SER A 275 -14.70 -11.70 12.28
N ILE A 276 -14.24 -12.75 11.61
CA ILE A 276 -14.87 -14.08 11.59
C ILE A 276 -13.84 -15.11 11.99
#